data_4c829ea331d26d30328e3e7f5c94ba67
#
_entry.id   4c829ea331d26d30328e3e7f5c94ba67
#
_cell.length_a   1.000
_cell.length_b   1.000
_cell.length_c   1.000
_cell.angle_alpha   90.00
_cell.angle_beta   90.00
_cell.angle_gamma   90.00
#
_symmetry.space_group_name_H-M   'P 1'
#
loop_
_entity.id
_entity.type
_entity.pdbx_description
1 polymer ?
#
loop_
_entity_poly.entity_id
_entity_poly.type
_entity_poly.pdbx_seq_one_letter_code
_entity_poly.pdbx_strand_id
1 'polypeptide(L)'
;MNSKNTVKEIMQLRGHTYRTLAEKLGYVTQNGDVLPTGSANRLNGSHEMRVDTLVRFLEALDCKLVIESKTADKQRWEITLEDKEN
;
A
#
# COMPACT_ATOMS: atom_id res chain seq x y z
N MET A 1 -0.68 12.21 -10.25
CA MET A 1 0.13 11.14 -9.69
C MET A 1 -0.65 9.85 -9.67
N ASN A 2 -0.04 8.77 -9.96
CA ASN A 2 -0.69 7.47 -9.97
C ASN A 2 -0.19 6.65 -8.80
N SER A 3 -1.03 6.48 -7.78
CA SER A 3 -0.62 5.79 -6.56
C SER A 3 -0.24 4.34 -6.83
N LYS A 4 -0.90 3.69 -7.79
CA LYS A 4 -0.57 2.31 -8.12
C LYS A 4 0.84 2.19 -8.70
N ASN A 5 1.20 3.11 -9.58
CA ASN A 5 2.55 3.08 -10.15
C ASN A 5 3.59 3.37 -9.09
N THR A 6 3.29 4.25 -8.14
CA THR A 6 4.19 4.54 -7.05
C THR A 6 4.42 3.29 -6.20
N VAL A 7 3.35 2.55 -5.89
CA VAL A 7 3.49 1.32 -5.13
C VAL A 7 4.33 0.30 -5.89
N LYS A 8 4.10 0.17 -7.19
CA LYS A 8 4.88 -0.78 -8.00
C LYS A 8 6.36 -0.40 -8.02
N GLU A 9 6.65 0.88 -8.09
CA GLU A 9 8.03 1.35 -8.07
C GLU A 9 8.70 1.00 -6.75
N ILE A 10 8.00 1.20 -5.64
CA ILE A 10 8.54 0.86 -4.33
C ILE A 10 8.76 -0.63 -4.21
N MET A 11 7.83 -1.43 -4.73
CA MET A 11 8.00 -2.89 -4.75
C MET A 11 9.30 -3.27 -5.43
N GLN A 12 9.56 -2.68 -6.60
CA GLN A 12 10.78 -2.99 -7.33
C GLN A 12 12.02 -2.60 -6.52
N LEU A 13 11.99 -1.41 -5.95
CA LEU A 13 13.13 -0.93 -5.18
C LEU A 13 13.42 -1.81 -3.97
N ARG A 14 12.40 -2.39 -3.38
CA ARG A 14 12.57 -3.21 -2.18
C ARG A 14 12.57 -4.70 -2.46
N GLY A 15 12.56 -5.07 -3.73
CA GLY A 15 12.66 -6.48 -4.12
C GLY A 15 11.43 -7.31 -3.84
N HIS A 16 10.25 -6.68 -3.82
CA HIS A 16 9.01 -7.41 -3.59
C HIS A 16 8.37 -7.84 -4.90
N THR A 17 7.75 -9.01 -4.88
CA THR A 17 6.89 -9.48 -5.95
C THR A 17 5.44 -9.37 -5.49
N TYR A 18 4.50 -9.63 -6.38
CA TYR A 18 3.09 -9.66 -5.96
C TYR A 18 2.87 -10.73 -4.89
N ARG A 19 3.62 -11.83 -4.97
CA ARG A 19 3.49 -12.91 -4.00
C ARG A 19 3.98 -12.48 -2.63
N THR A 20 5.17 -11.89 -2.53
CA THR A 20 5.70 -11.48 -1.24
C THR A 20 4.86 -10.37 -0.64
N LEU A 21 4.34 -9.48 -1.48
CA LEU A 21 3.46 -8.43 -0.99
C LEU A 21 2.15 -9.03 -0.47
N ALA A 22 1.59 -10.00 -1.19
CA ALA A 22 0.37 -10.66 -0.76
C ALA A 22 0.55 -11.37 0.57
N GLU A 23 1.71 -11.98 0.79
CA GLU A 23 2.00 -12.60 2.08
C GLU A 23 1.95 -11.58 3.21
N LYS A 24 2.55 -10.45 3.01
CA LYS A 24 2.57 -9.41 4.05
C LYS A 24 1.18 -8.83 4.30
N LEU A 25 0.36 -8.79 3.25
CA LEU A 25 -0.99 -8.24 3.36
C LEU A 25 -2.02 -9.24 3.84
N GLY A 26 -1.63 -10.51 3.93
CA GLY A 26 -2.56 -11.53 4.39
C GLY A 26 -3.56 -12.01 3.35
N TYR A 27 -3.24 -11.86 2.07
CA TYR A 27 -4.12 -12.36 1.01
C TYR A 27 -3.86 -13.84 0.82
N VAL A 28 -4.64 -14.65 1.53
CA VAL A 28 -4.45 -16.10 1.53
C VAL A 28 -5.81 -16.79 1.40
N THR A 29 -5.77 -18.04 0.95
CA THR A 29 -6.97 -18.87 0.90
C THR A 29 -7.30 -19.40 2.28
N GLN A 30 -8.43 -20.09 2.38
CA GLN A 30 -8.80 -20.74 3.62
C GLN A 30 -7.75 -21.74 4.10
N ASN A 31 -7.03 -22.33 3.14
CA ASN A 31 -5.98 -23.29 3.46
C ASN A 31 -4.63 -22.64 3.74
N GLY A 32 -4.56 -21.32 3.70
CA GLY A 32 -3.32 -20.61 3.96
C GLY A 32 -2.43 -20.42 2.75
N ASP A 33 -2.90 -20.75 1.56
CA ASP A 33 -2.11 -20.53 0.34
C ASP A 33 -2.13 -19.06 -0.04
N VAL A 34 -0.96 -18.53 -0.38
CA VAL A 34 -0.83 -17.13 -0.76
C VAL A 34 -1.52 -16.86 -2.09
N LEU A 35 -2.20 -15.72 -2.17
CA LEU A 35 -2.91 -15.31 -3.37
C LEU A 35 -2.23 -14.09 -4.00
N PRO A 36 -1.22 -14.30 -4.85
CA PRO A 36 -0.56 -13.15 -5.50
C PRO A 36 -1.52 -12.29 -6.32
N THR A 37 -2.59 -12.90 -6.84
CA THR A 37 -3.58 -12.15 -7.59
C THR A 37 -4.29 -11.11 -6.73
N GLY A 38 -4.33 -11.30 -5.42
CA GLY A 38 -4.92 -10.31 -4.55
C GLY A 38 -4.20 -8.97 -4.63
N SER A 39 -2.87 -9.01 -4.64
CA SER A 39 -2.08 -7.80 -4.82
C SER A 39 -2.11 -7.32 -6.27
N ALA A 40 -1.94 -8.24 -7.21
CA ALA A 40 -1.85 -7.87 -8.62
C ALA A 40 -3.14 -7.21 -9.10
N ASN A 41 -4.29 -7.73 -8.71
CA ASN A 41 -5.55 -7.18 -9.16
C ASN A 41 -5.76 -5.76 -8.64
N ARG A 42 -5.35 -5.49 -7.41
CA ARG A 42 -5.50 -4.15 -6.86
C ARG A 42 -4.56 -3.16 -7.51
N LEU A 43 -3.39 -3.60 -7.93
CA LEU A 43 -2.41 -2.71 -8.54
C LEU A 43 -2.56 -2.58 -10.05
N ASN A 44 -3.23 -3.53 -10.69
CA ASN A 44 -3.39 -3.51 -12.15
C ASN A 44 -4.83 -3.35 -12.60
N GLY A 45 -5.76 -3.21 -11.67
CA GLY A 45 -7.15 -3.02 -12.03
C GLY A 45 -7.41 -1.64 -12.59
N SER A 46 -8.64 -1.43 -13.08
CA SER A 46 -9.00 -0.18 -13.72
C SER A 46 -9.45 0.89 -12.73
N HIS A 47 -9.76 0.50 -11.51
CA HIS A 47 -10.24 1.47 -10.51
C HIS A 47 -9.08 2.03 -9.72
N GLU A 48 -9.26 3.25 -9.24
CA GLU A 48 -8.25 3.85 -8.39
C GLU A 48 -8.23 3.18 -7.04
N MET A 49 -7.06 3.19 -6.40
CA MET A 49 -6.89 2.58 -5.11
C MET A 49 -7.44 3.50 -4.02
N ARG A 50 -8.21 2.94 -3.10
CA ARG A 50 -8.71 3.72 -1.98
C ARG A 50 -7.54 4.07 -1.05
N VAL A 51 -7.73 5.15 -0.29
CA VAL A 51 -6.64 5.62 0.58
C VAL A 51 -6.28 4.57 1.63
N ASP A 52 -7.29 3.93 2.23
CA ASP A 52 -7.01 2.91 3.24
C ASP A 52 -6.24 1.72 2.64
N THR A 53 -6.58 1.33 1.41
CA THR A 53 -5.84 0.27 0.74
C THR A 53 -4.42 0.71 0.43
N LEU A 54 -4.25 1.94 -0.04
CA LEU A 54 -2.93 2.48 -0.32
C LEU A 54 -2.05 2.48 0.94
N VAL A 55 -2.60 2.94 2.05
CA VAL A 55 -1.84 2.98 3.31
C VAL A 55 -1.44 1.57 3.73
N ARG A 56 -2.36 0.60 3.58
CA ARG A 56 -2.07 -0.78 3.92
C ARG A 56 -0.92 -1.33 3.08
N PHE A 57 -0.94 -1.05 1.77
CA PHE A 57 0.13 -1.51 0.90
C PHE A 57 1.46 -0.86 1.27
N LEU A 58 1.42 0.45 1.55
CA LEU A 58 2.65 1.15 1.91
C LEU A 58 3.23 0.64 3.22
N GLU A 59 2.39 0.34 4.21
CA GLU A 59 2.87 -0.21 5.47
C GLU A 59 3.50 -1.58 5.28
N ALA A 60 2.92 -2.40 4.40
CA ALA A 60 3.50 -3.69 4.09
C ALA A 60 4.88 -3.55 3.45
N LEU A 61 5.15 -2.42 2.82
CA LEU A 61 6.42 -2.15 2.18
C LEU A 61 7.34 -1.31 3.08
N ASP A 62 7.01 -1.20 4.36
CA ASP A 62 7.76 -0.40 5.34
C ASP A 62 7.82 1.07 4.96
N CYS A 63 6.75 1.57 4.37
CA CYS A 63 6.62 2.96 3.98
C CYS A 63 5.43 3.58 4.69
N LYS A 64 5.33 4.90 4.62
CA LYS A 64 4.20 5.60 5.20
C LYS A 64 3.71 6.65 4.22
N LEU A 65 2.46 7.04 4.37
CA LEU A 65 1.89 8.09 3.54
C LEU A 65 1.95 9.39 4.32
N VAL A 66 2.53 10.41 3.70
CA VAL A 66 2.75 11.69 4.37
C VAL A 66 2.10 12.78 3.54
N ILE A 67 1.44 13.69 4.23
CA ILE A 67 0.91 14.91 3.63
C ILE A 67 1.80 16.04 4.11
N GLU A 68 2.30 16.82 3.15
CA GLU A 68 3.19 17.91 3.49
C GLU A 68 2.62 19.20 2.98
N SER A 69 2.63 20.22 3.80
CA SER A 69 2.12 21.55 3.41
C SER A 69 3.07 22.17 2.39
N LYS A 70 2.49 22.84 1.41
CA LYS A 70 3.30 23.58 0.44
C LYS A 70 3.64 24.98 0.95
N THR A 71 3.05 25.37 2.07
CA THR A 71 3.29 26.73 2.59
C THR A 71 4.58 26.77 3.40
N ALA A 72 4.96 27.96 3.81
CA ALA A 72 6.22 28.15 4.52
C ALA A 72 6.27 27.46 5.88
N ASP A 73 5.13 27.13 6.46
CA ASP A 73 5.10 26.47 7.76
C ASP A 73 5.60 25.03 7.69
N LYS A 74 5.57 24.42 6.50
CA LYS A 74 6.14 23.10 6.25
C LYS A 74 5.62 22.03 7.20
N GLN A 75 4.36 22.13 7.58
CA GLN A 75 3.75 21.12 8.45
C GLN A 75 3.57 19.82 7.69
N ARG A 76 3.58 18.74 8.45
CA ARG A 76 3.46 17.40 7.88
C ARG A 76 2.52 16.57 8.73
N TRP A 77 1.80 15.67 8.08
CA TRP A 77 0.88 14.75 8.74
C TRP A 77 1.10 13.37 8.16
N GLU A 78 0.93 12.34 9.01
CA GLU A 78 0.99 10.96 8.54
C GLU A 78 -0.39 10.35 8.57
N ILE A 79 -0.68 9.54 7.57
CA ILE A 79 -1.95 8.82 7.52
C ILE A 79 -1.67 7.36 7.84
N THR A 80 -2.32 6.85 8.89
CA THR A 80 -2.11 5.49 9.33
C THR A 80 -3.44 4.75 9.40
N LEU A 81 -3.37 3.46 9.63
CA LEU A 81 -4.58 2.63 9.70
C LEU A 81 -5.09 2.43 11.10
N GLU A 82 -4.26 2.66 12.11
CA GLU A 82 -4.64 2.26 13.42
C GLU A 82 -5.64 3.17 14.09
N ASP A 83 -6.03 4.23 13.45
CA ASP A 83 -6.85 5.19 14.10
C ASP A 83 -8.27 4.80 14.21
N LYS A 84 -8.56 3.71 14.18
CA LYS A 84 -9.86 3.37 14.39
C LYS A 84 -10.30 3.32 15.77
N GLU A 85 -10.11 3.59 15.97
CA GLU A 85 -10.68 3.53 16.97
C GLU A 85 -11.20 3.57 17.58
N ASN A 86 -11.26 3.59 17.70
CA ASN A 86 -11.68 3.65 18.45
C ASN A 86 -12.15 3.65 18.85
#